data_d69f9df827b70482cd6e488c0f3aa125
#
_entry.id   d69f9df827b70482cd6e488c0f3aa125
#
_cell.length_a   1.000
_cell.length_b   1.000
_cell.length_c   1.000
_cell.angle_alpha   90.00
_cell.angle_beta   90.00
_cell.angle_gamma   90.00
#
_symmetry.space_group_name_H-M   'P 1'
#
loop_
_entity.id
_entity.type
_entity.pdbx_description
1 polymer ?
#
loop_
_entity_poly.entity_id
_entity_poly.type
_entity_poly.pdbx_seq_one_letter_code
_entity_poly.pdbx_strand_id
1 'polypeptide(L)'
;MHLRVLTWNLLHGRSVPASGRELLDEFGAALQGWDWDVALLQEVPPWWTEPLATRLSAEHRQALTSRNALPGLRRALARRWPDVIKSQGGGANAILARRDRIVAHHVQPLTRSPERRVAHGVSLGCGVWVVNLHATAHDGAAAERDG
;
A
#
# COMPACT_ATOMS: atom_id res chain seq x y z
N MET A 1 -14.24 -21.39 6.64
CA MET A 1 -13.61 -20.18 7.18
C MET A 1 -13.95 -19.02 6.25
N HIS A 2 -14.38 -17.89 6.77
CA HIS A 2 -14.67 -16.68 5.99
C HIS A 2 -13.55 -15.68 6.23
N LEU A 3 -12.90 -15.21 5.16
CA LEU A 3 -11.87 -14.18 5.19
C LEU A 3 -12.38 -12.95 4.44
N ARG A 4 -12.54 -11.83 5.12
CA ARG A 4 -12.93 -10.55 4.52
C ARG A 4 -11.70 -9.79 4.09
N VAL A 5 -11.57 -9.59 2.80
CA VAL A 5 -10.44 -8.88 2.20
C VAL A 5 -10.91 -7.51 1.72
N LEU A 6 -10.24 -6.47 2.21
CA LEU A 6 -10.35 -5.10 1.72
C LEU A 6 -9.21 -4.83 0.74
N THR A 7 -9.50 -4.19 -0.39
CA THR A 7 -8.48 -3.62 -1.26
C THR A 7 -8.73 -2.13 -1.44
N TRP A 8 -7.68 -1.30 -1.29
CA TRP A 8 -7.81 0.15 -1.38
C TRP A 8 -6.52 0.83 -1.85
N ASN A 9 -6.62 1.62 -2.93
CA ASN A 9 -5.54 2.50 -3.38
C ASN A 9 -5.61 3.82 -2.59
N LEU A 10 -4.56 4.13 -1.81
CA LEU A 10 -4.52 5.31 -0.94
C LEU A 10 -4.08 6.59 -1.65
N LEU A 11 -3.91 6.56 -2.98
CA LEU A 11 -3.53 7.73 -3.78
C LEU A 11 -2.36 8.52 -3.16
N HIS A 12 -1.32 7.82 -2.70
CA HIS A 12 -0.16 8.38 -1.98
C HIS A 12 -0.55 9.23 -0.74
N GLY A 13 -1.65 8.89 -0.06
CA GLY A 13 -2.15 9.59 1.12
C GLY A 13 -2.81 10.93 0.82
N ARG A 14 -3.29 11.12 -0.40
CA ARG A 14 -3.97 12.36 -0.83
C ARG A 14 -5.47 12.18 -0.94
N SER A 15 -6.18 13.31 -0.95
CA SER A 15 -7.61 13.39 -1.28
C SER A 15 -7.85 14.14 -2.59
N VAL A 16 -9.07 13.96 -3.12
CA VAL A 16 -9.57 14.75 -4.26
C VAL A 16 -10.90 15.40 -3.82
N PRO A 17 -10.98 16.74 -3.72
CA PRO A 17 -9.90 17.72 -3.97
C PRO A 17 -8.77 17.63 -2.93
N ALA A 18 -7.62 18.27 -3.26
CA ALA A 18 -6.44 18.28 -2.39
C ALA A 18 -6.72 18.92 -1.03
N SER A 19 -6.26 18.27 0.04
CA SER A 19 -6.50 18.73 1.43
C SER A 19 -5.48 19.75 1.94
N GLY A 20 -4.30 19.83 1.31
CA GLY A 20 -3.18 20.66 1.77
C GLY A 20 -2.49 20.16 3.04
N ARG A 21 -2.85 18.99 3.58
CA ARG A 21 -2.31 18.41 4.82
C ARG A 21 -2.15 16.91 4.77
N GLU A 22 -1.41 16.35 5.72
CA GLU A 22 -1.32 14.90 5.91
C GLU A 22 -2.67 14.33 6.38
N LEU A 23 -3.10 13.21 5.81
CA LEU A 23 -4.40 12.57 6.05
C LEU A 23 -4.29 11.20 6.72
N LEU A 24 -3.15 10.89 7.36
CA LEU A 24 -2.92 9.60 8.01
C LEU A 24 -4.04 9.22 8.99
N ASP A 25 -4.51 10.20 9.76
CA ASP A 25 -5.55 9.97 10.77
C ASP A 25 -6.91 9.66 10.14
N GLU A 26 -7.27 10.33 9.06
CA GLU A 26 -8.52 10.11 8.33
C GLU A 26 -8.54 8.75 7.65
N PHE A 27 -7.44 8.38 6.99
CA PHE A 27 -7.29 7.05 6.39
C PHE A 27 -7.32 5.95 7.46
N GLY A 28 -6.64 6.17 8.59
CA GLY A 28 -6.68 5.27 9.74
C GLY A 28 -8.08 5.11 10.34
N ALA A 29 -8.83 6.22 10.47
CA ALA A 29 -10.22 6.18 10.96
C ALA A 29 -11.15 5.44 10.00
N ALA A 30 -11.03 5.67 8.69
CA ALA A 30 -11.79 4.95 7.67
C ALA A 30 -11.52 3.44 7.74
N LEU A 31 -10.24 3.04 7.75
CA LEU A 31 -9.84 1.63 7.89
C LEU A 31 -10.34 1.01 9.20
N GLN A 32 -10.40 1.77 10.29
CA GLN A 32 -10.90 1.29 11.57
C GLN A 32 -12.42 1.07 11.55
N GLY A 33 -13.15 1.91 10.81
CA GLY A 33 -14.62 1.83 10.70
C GLY A 33 -15.12 0.71 9.79
N TRP A 34 -14.27 0.14 8.93
CA TRP A 34 -14.65 -0.93 8.02
C TRP A 34 -14.38 -2.32 8.62
N ASP A 35 -15.22 -3.27 8.23
CA ASP A 35 -15.10 -4.66 8.70
C ASP A 35 -14.29 -5.49 7.69
N TRP A 36 -13.02 -5.77 8.04
CA TRP A 36 -12.09 -6.58 7.27
C TRP A 36 -11.16 -7.38 8.19
N ASP A 37 -10.65 -8.47 7.67
CA ASP A 37 -9.66 -9.33 8.33
C ASP A 37 -8.25 -9.07 7.77
N VAL A 38 -8.17 -8.82 6.45
CA VAL A 38 -6.93 -8.46 5.74
C VAL A 38 -7.19 -7.26 4.82
N ALA A 39 -6.32 -6.25 4.87
CA ALA A 39 -6.35 -5.09 3.97
C ALA A 39 -5.13 -5.09 3.04
N LEU A 40 -5.40 -5.01 1.74
CA LEU A 40 -4.43 -4.90 0.66
C LEU A 40 -4.43 -3.45 0.19
N LEU A 41 -3.39 -2.70 0.59
CA LEU A 41 -3.31 -1.27 0.35
C LEU A 41 -2.26 -0.98 -0.74
N GLN A 42 -2.61 -0.13 -1.72
CA GLN A 42 -1.73 0.31 -2.79
C GLN A 42 -1.43 1.81 -2.66
N GLU A 43 -0.33 2.25 -3.25
CA GLU A 43 0.14 3.63 -3.22
C GLU A 43 0.22 4.22 -1.80
N VAL A 44 0.61 3.38 -0.84
CA VAL A 44 0.77 3.79 0.56
C VAL A 44 2.05 4.62 0.67
N PRO A 45 2.03 5.81 1.33
CA PRO A 45 3.27 6.45 1.73
C PRO A 45 4.11 5.49 2.60
N PRO A 46 5.40 5.25 2.28
CA PRO A 46 6.19 4.20 2.97
C PRO A 46 6.26 4.35 4.49
N TRP A 47 6.11 5.57 5.00
CA TRP A 47 6.12 5.86 6.45
C TRP A 47 4.74 5.76 7.13
N TRP A 48 3.67 5.39 6.39
CA TRP A 48 2.32 5.23 6.94
C TRP A 48 2.02 3.80 7.38
N THR A 49 2.68 2.80 6.79
CA THR A 49 2.33 1.38 7.02
C THR A 49 2.39 1.01 8.50
N GLU A 50 3.48 1.33 9.19
CA GLU A 50 3.65 1.02 10.61
C GLU A 50 2.69 1.79 11.51
N PRO A 51 2.50 3.14 11.39
CA PRO A 51 1.50 3.88 12.15
C PRO A 51 0.07 3.37 11.94
N LEU A 52 -0.31 3.04 10.70
CA LEU A 52 -1.62 2.46 10.41
C LEU A 52 -1.78 1.10 11.08
N ALA A 53 -0.79 0.21 10.96
CA ALA A 53 -0.82 -1.11 11.57
C ALA A 53 -0.94 -1.02 13.10
N THR A 54 -0.18 -0.15 13.74
CA THR A 54 -0.24 0.10 15.18
C THR A 54 -1.62 0.57 15.61
N ARG A 55 -2.16 1.60 14.95
CA ARG A 55 -3.50 2.13 15.23
C ARG A 55 -4.59 1.07 15.09
N LEU A 56 -4.45 0.18 14.11
CA LEU A 56 -5.44 -0.83 13.76
C LEU A 56 -5.23 -2.16 14.49
N SER A 57 -4.21 -2.25 15.38
CA SER A 57 -3.80 -3.49 16.04
C SER A 57 -3.62 -4.65 15.06
N ALA A 58 -2.96 -4.37 13.92
CA ALA A 58 -2.75 -5.30 12.82
C ALA A 58 -1.27 -5.65 12.67
N GLU A 59 -0.97 -6.89 12.30
CA GLU A 59 0.32 -7.24 11.72
C GLU A 59 0.44 -6.65 10.32
N HIS A 60 1.66 -6.36 9.88
CA HIS A 60 1.86 -5.77 8.57
C HIS A 60 3.09 -6.29 7.84
N ARG A 61 3.05 -6.21 6.52
CA ARG A 61 4.21 -6.31 5.62
C ARG A 61 4.10 -5.23 4.55
N GLN A 62 5.27 -4.79 4.08
CA GLN A 62 5.37 -3.73 3.08
C GLN A 62 6.33 -4.11 1.97
N ALA A 63 5.97 -3.79 0.74
CA ALA A 63 6.83 -3.90 -0.42
C ALA A 63 6.93 -2.54 -1.13
N LEU A 64 8.15 -2.04 -1.31
CA LEU A 64 8.39 -0.76 -1.99
C LEU A 64 8.21 -0.93 -3.50
N THR A 65 7.40 -0.07 -4.12
CA THR A 65 7.08 -0.11 -5.56
C THR A 65 7.92 0.84 -6.40
N SER A 66 8.75 1.70 -5.77
CA SER A 66 9.61 2.63 -6.50
C SER A 66 10.97 2.81 -5.85
N ARG A 67 11.89 3.49 -6.56
CA ARG A 67 13.19 3.86 -6.04
C ARG A 67 13.04 4.93 -4.96
N ASN A 68 13.08 4.53 -3.70
CA ASN A 68 13.01 5.43 -2.55
C ASN A 68 14.37 6.07 -2.28
N ALA A 69 14.75 7.05 -3.09
CA ALA A 69 15.92 7.87 -2.78
C ALA A 69 15.55 8.90 -1.68
N LEU A 70 16.43 9.08 -0.67
CA LEU A 70 16.31 10.06 0.41
C LEU A 70 14.99 10.02 1.21
N PRO A 71 14.66 8.90 1.90
CA PRO A 71 13.36 8.73 2.57
C PRO A 71 13.09 9.78 3.65
N GLY A 72 14.11 10.23 4.39
CA GLY A 72 13.96 11.27 5.44
C GLY A 72 13.56 12.63 4.89
N LEU A 73 14.23 13.08 3.81
CA LEU A 73 13.91 14.35 3.17
C LEU A 73 12.50 14.32 2.56
N ARG A 74 12.12 13.22 1.94
CA ARG A 74 10.78 13.04 1.35
C ARG A 74 9.68 13.07 2.40
N ARG A 75 9.90 12.40 3.54
CA ARG A 75 8.96 12.42 4.66
C ARG A 75 8.77 13.85 5.18
N ALA A 76 9.84 14.62 5.36
CA ALA A 76 9.78 16.01 5.80
C ALA A 76 9.04 16.90 4.79
N LEU A 77 9.35 16.77 3.50
CA LEU A 77 8.69 17.51 2.43
C LEU A 77 7.22 17.11 2.25
N ALA A 78 6.90 15.81 2.31
CA ALA A 78 5.52 15.33 2.20
C ALA A 78 4.63 15.80 3.35
N ARG A 79 5.19 15.94 4.56
CA ARG A 79 4.47 16.53 5.70
C ARG A 79 4.22 18.03 5.52
N ARG A 80 5.16 18.76 4.91
CA ARG A 80 5.07 20.21 4.75
C ARG A 80 4.27 20.62 3.52
N TRP A 81 4.36 19.85 2.41
CA TRP A 81 3.72 20.12 1.13
C TRP A 81 3.20 18.83 0.48
N PRO A 82 2.14 18.21 1.04
CA PRO A 82 1.67 16.88 0.60
C PRO A 82 1.21 16.86 -0.85
N ASP A 83 0.74 18.00 -1.39
CA ASP A 83 0.21 18.11 -2.74
C ASP A 83 1.28 18.42 -3.81
N VAL A 84 2.47 18.87 -3.40
CA VAL A 84 3.57 19.25 -4.31
C VAL A 84 4.41 18.04 -4.69
N ILE A 85 4.57 17.08 -3.77
CA ILE A 85 5.29 15.84 -4.05
C ILE A 85 4.34 14.90 -4.79
N LYS A 86 4.13 15.18 -6.07
CA LYS A 86 3.56 14.20 -6.99
C LYS A 86 4.39 12.92 -6.93
N SER A 87 3.75 11.80 -7.13
CA SER A 87 4.15 10.40 -7.04
C SER A 87 5.53 9.98 -7.59
N GLN A 88 6.35 10.88 -8.08
CA GLN A 88 7.76 10.59 -8.46
C GLN A 88 8.62 10.12 -7.29
N GLY A 89 8.01 10.00 -6.13
CA GLY A 89 8.66 9.75 -4.88
C GLY A 89 8.51 8.40 -4.26
N GLY A 90 7.79 7.48 -4.81
CA GLY A 90 7.68 6.15 -4.27
C GLY A 90 6.40 5.93 -3.47
N GLY A 91 5.70 4.91 -3.86
CA GLY A 91 4.65 4.27 -3.11
C GLY A 91 5.12 2.95 -2.54
N ALA A 92 4.32 2.39 -1.68
CA ALA A 92 4.46 1.02 -1.21
C ALA A 92 3.14 0.28 -1.40
N ASN A 93 3.22 -1.03 -1.60
CA ASN A 93 2.10 -1.92 -1.35
C ASN A 93 2.22 -2.39 0.10
N ALA A 94 1.15 -2.24 0.87
CA ALA A 94 1.09 -2.73 2.24
C ALA A 94 -0.01 -3.80 2.37
N ILE A 95 0.24 -4.78 3.22
CA ILE A 95 -0.74 -5.78 3.66
C ILE A 95 -0.84 -5.67 5.17
N LEU A 96 -2.06 -5.47 5.66
CA LEU A 96 -2.38 -5.44 7.08
C LEU A 96 -3.27 -6.65 7.41
N ALA A 97 -2.99 -7.37 8.50
CA ALA A 97 -3.79 -8.49 8.98
C ALA A 97 -4.23 -8.23 10.43
N ARG A 98 -5.54 -8.21 10.69
CA ARG A 98 -6.13 -7.93 12.01
C ARG A 98 -6.39 -9.18 12.85
N ARG A 99 -6.88 -10.24 12.20
CA ARG A 99 -7.43 -11.41 12.90
C ARG A 99 -6.59 -12.66 12.74
N ASP A 100 -5.51 -12.56 11.97
CA ASP A 100 -4.60 -13.66 11.78
C ASP A 100 -3.16 -13.13 11.68
N ARG A 101 -2.20 -13.97 12.02
CA ARG A 101 -0.79 -13.59 11.96
C ARG A 101 -0.23 -13.83 10.56
N ILE A 102 0.77 -13.04 10.20
CA ILE A 102 1.52 -13.22 8.95
C ILE A 102 2.69 -14.16 9.21
N VAL A 103 2.63 -15.38 8.67
CA VAL A 103 3.63 -16.43 8.89
C VAL A 103 4.71 -16.48 7.82
N ALA A 104 4.42 -15.96 6.61
CA ALA A 104 5.40 -15.84 5.52
C ALA A 104 5.15 -14.57 4.70
N HIS A 105 6.20 -14.09 4.04
CA HIS A 105 6.18 -12.88 3.23
C HIS A 105 7.02 -13.10 1.97
N HIS A 106 6.47 -12.75 0.80
CA HIS A 106 7.16 -12.84 -0.48
C HIS A 106 6.90 -11.61 -1.34
N VAL A 107 7.93 -11.14 -2.04
CA VAL A 107 7.84 -10.03 -2.98
C VAL A 107 8.47 -10.46 -4.30
N GLN A 108 7.66 -10.53 -5.34
CA GLN A 108 8.09 -10.87 -6.70
C GLN A 108 8.07 -9.61 -7.58
N PRO A 109 9.21 -9.15 -8.11
CA PRO A 109 9.21 -8.11 -9.13
C PRO A 109 8.51 -8.59 -10.41
N LEU A 110 7.57 -7.79 -10.91
CA LEU A 110 6.85 -8.04 -12.16
C LEU A 110 7.45 -7.23 -13.30
N THR A 111 7.63 -5.91 -13.09
CA THR A 111 8.26 -5.01 -14.05
C THR A 111 9.29 -4.11 -13.36
N ARG A 112 10.28 -3.64 -14.13
CA ARG A 112 11.32 -2.71 -13.65
C ARG A 112 11.27 -1.34 -14.32
N SER A 113 10.62 -1.25 -15.48
CA SER A 113 10.52 -0.04 -16.32
C SER A 113 9.18 -0.07 -17.07
N PRO A 114 8.52 1.08 -17.31
CA PRO A 114 8.87 2.41 -16.79
C PRO A 114 8.68 2.57 -15.28
N GLU A 115 7.79 1.79 -14.65
CA GLU A 115 7.56 1.77 -13.22
C GLU A 115 7.83 0.39 -12.63
N ARG A 116 8.44 0.36 -11.44
CA ARG A 116 8.63 -0.89 -10.72
C ARG A 116 7.29 -1.38 -10.18
N ARG A 117 6.85 -2.54 -10.65
CA ARG A 117 5.68 -3.23 -10.12
C ARG A 117 6.10 -4.51 -9.41
N VAL A 118 5.39 -4.85 -8.36
CA VAL A 118 5.66 -6.05 -7.56
C VAL A 118 4.35 -6.78 -7.24
N ALA A 119 4.39 -8.11 -7.27
CA ALA A 119 3.44 -8.94 -6.56
C ALA A 119 3.92 -9.05 -5.11
N HIS A 120 3.09 -8.64 -4.18
CA HIS A 120 3.40 -8.62 -2.76
C HIS A 120 2.46 -9.58 -2.05
N GLY A 121 2.98 -10.71 -1.60
CA GLY A 121 2.21 -11.80 -1.01
C GLY A 121 2.58 -12.07 0.44
N VAL A 122 1.58 -12.47 1.22
CA VAL A 122 1.77 -13.01 2.57
C VAL A 122 0.98 -14.30 2.74
N SER A 123 1.53 -15.22 3.52
CA SER A 123 0.79 -16.38 4.04
C SER A 123 0.27 -16.05 5.43
N LEU A 124 -0.98 -16.33 5.66
CA LEU A 124 -1.64 -16.20 6.96
C LEU A 124 -1.51 -17.48 7.78
N GLY A 125 -1.64 -17.38 9.10
CA GLY A 125 -1.58 -18.52 10.02
C GLY A 125 -2.60 -19.60 9.71
N CYS A 126 -3.74 -19.23 9.12
CA CYS A 126 -4.76 -20.15 8.62
C CYS A 126 -4.38 -20.90 7.33
N GLY A 127 -3.18 -20.66 6.77
CA GLY A 127 -2.68 -21.33 5.57
C GLY A 127 -3.09 -20.66 4.25
N VAL A 128 -3.86 -19.58 4.28
CA VAL A 128 -4.26 -18.85 3.07
C VAL A 128 -3.17 -17.89 2.64
N TRP A 129 -2.86 -17.87 1.33
CA TRP A 129 -2.05 -16.83 0.72
C TRP A 129 -2.93 -15.70 0.18
N VAL A 130 -2.55 -14.46 0.48
CA VAL A 130 -3.14 -13.26 -0.11
C VAL A 130 -2.06 -12.47 -0.84
N VAL A 131 -2.39 -11.94 -2.03
CA VAL A 131 -1.44 -11.22 -2.88
C VAL A 131 -1.99 -9.84 -3.23
N ASN A 132 -1.21 -8.82 -2.95
CA ASN A 132 -1.50 -7.43 -3.28
C ASN A 132 -0.80 -7.08 -4.59
N LEU A 133 -1.60 -6.74 -5.60
CA LEU A 133 -1.15 -6.32 -6.92
C LEU A 133 -1.65 -4.92 -7.23
N HIS A 134 -0.77 -4.10 -7.80
CA HIS A 134 -1.13 -2.82 -8.38
C HIS A 134 -0.76 -2.84 -9.87
N ALA A 135 -1.75 -3.07 -10.73
CA ALA A 135 -1.56 -3.14 -12.18
C ALA A 135 -1.35 -1.76 -12.81
N THR A 136 -0.77 -1.73 -14.01
CA THR A 136 -0.63 -0.52 -14.82
C THR A 136 -1.97 -0.14 -15.45
N ALA A 137 -2.34 1.14 -15.40
CA ALA A 137 -3.60 1.66 -15.94
C ALA A 137 -3.41 2.40 -17.28
N HIS A 138 -2.41 2.03 -18.10
CA HIS A 138 -2.19 2.65 -19.41
C HIS A 138 -2.85 1.84 -20.52
N ASP A 139 -3.34 2.53 -21.56
CA ASP A 139 -4.06 1.91 -22.70
C ASP A 139 -3.25 0.85 -23.46
N GLY A 140 -1.90 0.86 -23.36
CA GLY A 140 -1.03 -0.18 -23.91
C GLY A 140 -0.85 -1.43 -23.05
N ALA A 141 -1.30 -1.43 -21.81
CA ALA A 141 -1.05 -2.50 -20.85
C ALA A 141 -2.01 -3.70 -21.00
N ALA A 142 -3.02 -3.61 -21.84
CA ALA A 142 -3.91 -4.73 -22.14
C ALA A 142 -3.17 -5.87 -22.85
N ALA A 143 -2.29 -5.54 -23.79
CA ALA A 143 -1.49 -6.53 -24.55
C ALA A 143 -0.44 -7.27 -23.70
N GLU A 144 0.05 -6.65 -22.62
CA GLU A 144 1.02 -7.30 -21.70
C GLU A 144 0.37 -8.23 -20.68
N ARG A 145 -0.96 -8.14 -20.49
CA ARG A 145 -1.69 -8.97 -19.51
C ARG A 145 -2.16 -10.31 -20.09
N ASP A 146 -2.27 -10.38 -21.42
CA ASP A 146 -2.80 -11.54 -22.14
C ASP A 146 -1.70 -12.41 -22.80
N GLY A 147 -0.42 -12.07 -22.57
CA GLY A 147 0.78 -12.82 -23.00
C GLY A 147 1.34 -13.70 -21.83
#